data_137e3ffe6f1b1d5f00321c16e03d76b3
#
_entry.id   137e3ffe6f1b1d5f00321c16e03d76b3
#
_cell.length_a   1.000
_cell.length_b   1.000
_cell.length_c   1.000
_cell.angle_alpha   90.00
_cell.angle_beta   90.00
_cell.angle_gamma   90.00
#
_symmetry.space_group_name_H-M   'P 1'
#
loop_
_entity.id
_entity.type
_entity.pdbx_description
1 polymer ?
#
loop_
_entity_poly.entity_id
_entity_poly.type
_entity_poly.pdbx_seq_one_letter_code
_entity_poly.pdbx_strand_id
1 'polypeptide(L)'
;MSSNLEETLDLHIRAAKLTDGMEREYRFAAIACGGTGKGLRARLDAAELKDWRLDFAWPEKKLAVEVEGGVYSGGRHTRGVGFEEDAHKYNVLTLLGWRLLRFTGRAIQSGVALQSIEVALQMKWEQTWVITA
;
A
#
# COMPACT_ATOMS: atom_id res chain seq x y z
N MET A 1 -11.23 1.77 9.24
CA MET A 1 -12.10 0.60 9.14
C MET A 1 -11.75 -0.18 7.88
N SER A 2 -11.45 -1.44 8.03
CA SER A 2 -11.07 -2.27 6.88
C SER A 2 -12.31 -2.77 6.14
N SER A 3 -12.15 -3.00 4.85
CA SER A 3 -13.22 -3.54 4.01
C SER A 3 -13.21 -5.07 4.04
N ASN A 4 -14.28 -5.68 3.53
CA ASN A 4 -14.32 -7.13 3.39
C ASN A 4 -13.21 -7.65 2.51
N LEU A 5 -12.83 -6.89 1.47
CA LEU A 5 -11.72 -7.28 0.58
C LEU A 5 -10.40 -7.25 1.31
N GLU A 6 -10.18 -6.26 2.16
CA GLU A 6 -8.97 -6.20 2.98
C GLU A 6 -8.90 -7.38 3.94
N GLU A 7 -10.02 -7.73 4.57
CA GLU A 7 -10.05 -8.87 5.49
C GLU A 7 -9.83 -10.19 4.76
N THR A 8 -10.35 -10.32 3.54
CA THR A 8 -10.12 -11.51 2.72
C THR A 8 -8.64 -11.64 2.39
N LEU A 9 -8.02 -10.56 1.95
CA LEU A 9 -6.59 -10.57 1.64
C LEU A 9 -5.77 -10.87 2.89
N ASP A 10 -6.14 -10.30 4.03
CA ASP A 10 -5.46 -10.57 5.29
C ASP A 10 -5.48 -12.08 5.62
N LEU A 11 -6.63 -12.73 5.42
CA LEU A 11 -6.74 -14.17 5.62
C LEU A 11 -5.80 -14.95 4.69
N HIS A 12 -5.74 -14.55 3.42
CA HIS A 12 -4.86 -15.21 2.46
C HIS A 12 -3.38 -15.05 2.86
N ILE A 13 -3.01 -13.86 3.27
CA ILE A 13 -1.63 -13.57 3.70
C ILE A 13 -1.26 -14.41 4.92
N ARG A 14 -2.17 -14.49 5.90
CA ARG A 14 -1.94 -15.27 7.11
C ARG A 14 -1.85 -16.77 6.83
N ALA A 15 -2.74 -17.27 5.96
CA ALA A 15 -2.72 -18.67 5.59
C ALA A 15 -1.43 -19.05 4.87
N ALA A 16 -0.86 -18.13 4.10
CA ALA A 16 0.40 -18.33 3.39
C ALA A 16 1.63 -18.06 4.27
N LYS A 17 1.42 -17.67 5.53
CA LYS A 17 2.49 -17.38 6.49
C LYS A 17 3.43 -16.26 6.03
N LEU A 18 2.85 -15.19 5.48
CA LEU A 18 3.60 -14.05 4.96
C LEU A 18 3.51 -12.82 5.87
N THR A 19 3.10 -13.01 7.12
CA THR A 19 2.86 -11.89 8.04
C THR A 19 4.12 -11.32 8.68
N ASP A 20 5.27 -11.96 8.48
CA ASP A 20 6.49 -11.50 9.13
C ASP A 20 6.86 -10.10 8.67
N GLY A 21 6.91 -9.16 9.61
CA GLY A 21 7.19 -7.76 9.31
C GLY A 21 6.04 -6.98 8.69
N MET A 22 4.86 -7.60 8.55
CA MET A 22 3.69 -6.93 7.97
C MET A 22 3.03 -6.02 9.01
N GLU A 23 2.61 -4.84 8.55
CA GLU A 23 1.79 -3.92 9.34
C GLU A 23 0.56 -3.50 8.55
N ARG A 24 -0.57 -3.39 9.24
CA ARG A 24 -1.84 -2.92 8.68
C ARG A 24 -1.98 -1.43 8.95
N GLU A 25 -2.67 -0.73 8.05
CA GLU A 25 -2.94 0.69 8.21
C GLU A 25 -1.67 1.49 8.53
N TYR A 26 -0.62 1.25 7.75
CA TYR A 26 0.71 1.80 8.03
C TYR A 26 0.79 3.26 7.59
N ARG A 27 1.14 4.12 8.53
CA ARG A 27 1.18 5.58 8.33
C ARG A 27 2.53 6.01 7.79
N PHE A 28 2.80 5.70 6.54
CA PHE A 28 4.13 5.86 5.95
C PHE A 28 4.62 7.32 5.93
N ALA A 29 3.71 8.27 5.69
CA ALA A 29 4.10 9.69 5.64
C ALA A 29 4.46 10.21 7.04
N ALA A 30 3.68 9.82 8.04
CA ALA A 30 3.96 10.18 9.42
C ALA A 30 5.32 9.64 9.87
N ILE A 31 5.57 8.38 9.56
CA ILE A 31 6.84 7.73 9.91
C ILE A 31 8.01 8.45 9.22
N ALA A 32 7.85 8.80 7.94
CA ALA A 32 8.88 9.52 7.19
C ALA A 32 9.13 10.93 7.75
N CYS A 33 8.12 11.52 8.40
CA CYS A 33 8.21 12.86 8.99
C CYS A 33 8.60 12.85 10.46
N GLY A 34 9.20 11.79 10.96
CA GLY A 34 9.70 11.73 12.32
C GLY A 34 8.86 10.97 13.30
N GLY A 35 7.82 10.27 12.82
CA GLY A 35 6.97 9.43 13.65
C GLY A 35 5.65 10.06 14.01
N THR A 36 4.82 9.28 14.70
CA THR A 36 3.43 9.66 14.98
C THR A 36 3.24 10.49 16.24
N GLY A 37 4.35 10.88 16.88
CA GLY A 37 4.29 11.59 18.13
C GLY A 37 3.95 13.06 17.99
N LYS A 38 4.22 13.79 19.06
CA LYS A 38 3.88 15.20 19.19
C LYS A 38 4.47 16.02 18.05
N GLY A 39 3.69 16.97 17.54
CA GLY A 39 4.12 17.86 16.47
C GLY A 39 3.96 17.30 15.06
N LEU A 40 3.35 16.12 14.91
CA LEU A 40 3.19 15.49 13.60
C LEU A 40 2.46 16.40 12.60
N ARG A 41 1.37 17.02 13.04
CA ARG A 41 0.59 17.86 12.13
C ARG A 41 1.43 18.98 11.52
N ALA A 42 2.21 19.65 12.36
CA ALA A 42 3.06 20.72 11.89
C ALA A 42 4.14 20.23 10.95
N ARG A 43 4.70 19.05 11.23
CA ARG A 43 5.72 18.46 10.34
C ARG A 43 5.15 18.06 9.00
N LEU A 44 3.95 17.47 8.99
CA LEU A 44 3.28 17.10 7.74
C LEU A 44 2.94 18.34 6.91
N ASP A 45 2.39 19.36 7.55
CA ASP A 45 2.04 20.59 6.86
C ASP A 45 3.28 21.26 6.26
N ALA A 46 4.38 21.31 7.01
CA ALA A 46 5.61 21.90 6.52
C ALA A 46 6.19 21.16 5.31
N ALA A 47 5.99 19.85 5.26
CA ALA A 47 6.46 19.03 4.14
C ALA A 47 5.43 18.91 3.01
N GLU A 48 4.27 19.53 3.18
CA GLU A 48 3.15 19.46 2.24
C GLU A 48 2.67 18.01 2.04
N LEU A 49 2.64 17.26 3.13
CA LEU A 49 2.18 15.88 3.15
C LEU A 49 0.91 15.76 3.97
N LYS A 50 0.22 14.65 3.78
CA LYS A 50 -0.94 14.27 4.60
C LYS A 50 -0.60 12.99 5.34
N ASP A 51 -1.40 12.67 6.35
CA ASP A 51 -1.22 11.46 7.14
C ASP A 51 -1.83 10.26 6.41
N TRP A 52 -1.24 9.91 5.27
CA TRP A 52 -1.71 8.79 4.46
C TRP A 52 -1.34 7.46 5.08
N ARG A 53 -2.17 6.47 4.80
CA ARG A 53 -1.99 5.12 5.28
C ARG A 53 -1.93 4.14 4.11
N LEU A 54 -1.24 3.04 4.34
CA LEU A 54 -1.20 1.92 3.42
C LEU A 54 -2.00 0.78 4.04
N ASP A 55 -2.85 0.12 3.26
CA ASP A 55 -3.67 -0.97 3.78
C ASP A 55 -2.82 -2.07 4.39
N PHE A 56 -1.75 -2.45 3.70
CA PHE A 56 -0.75 -3.40 4.19
C PHE A 56 0.64 -2.88 3.83
N ALA A 57 1.60 -3.12 4.69
CA ALA A 57 2.98 -2.73 4.42
C ALA A 57 3.95 -3.74 5.01
N TRP A 58 5.05 -3.94 4.32
CA TRP A 58 6.23 -4.62 4.84
C TRP A 58 7.35 -3.57 4.83
N PRO A 59 7.46 -2.77 5.90
CA PRO A 59 8.35 -1.60 5.90
C PRO A 59 9.82 -1.92 5.65
N GLU A 60 10.31 -3.02 6.18
CA GLU A 60 11.71 -3.40 5.99
C GLU A 60 12.02 -3.73 4.53
N LYS A 61 11.01 -4.13 3.78
CA LYS A 61 11.14 -4.44 2.36
C LYS A 61 10.64 -3.32 1.46
N LYS A 62 10.16 -2.25 2.07
CA LYS A 62 9.58 -1.12 1.34
C LYS A 62 8.53 -1.60 0.35
N LEU A 63 7.66 -2.51 0.80
CA LEU A 63 6.56 -3.02 0.00
C LEU A 63 5.24 -2.54 0.58
N ALA A 64 4.45 -1.90 -0.27
CA ALA A 64 3.12 -1.38 0.06
C ALA A 64 2.07 -2.13 -0.75
N VAL A 65 0.95 -2.42 -0.13
CA VAL A 65 -0.20 -3.04 -0.79
C VAL A 65 -1.45 -2.23 -0.49
N GLU A 66 -2.18 -1.88 -1.54
CA GLU A 66 -3.44 -1.16 -1.43
C GLU A 66 -4.55 -1.98 -2.08
N VAL A 67 -5.70 -2.03 -1.42
CA VAL A 67 -6.88 -2.71 -1.93
C VAL A 67 -7.80 -1.68 -2.58
N GLU A 68 -8.09 -1.88 -3.85
CA GLU A 68 -8.92 -0.96 -4.64
C GLU A 68 -10.37 -1.47 -4.66
N GLY A 69 -11.13 -1.07 -3.65
CA GLY A 69 -12.54 -1.39 -3.62
C GLY A 69 -13.34 -0.40 -4.46
N GLY A 70 -14.49 -0.82 -4.95
CA GLY A 70 -15.40 0.06 -5.66
C GLY A 70 -14.95 0.49 -7.04
N VAL A 71 -13.96 -0.17 -7.63
CA VAL A 71 -13.44 0.16 -8.95
C VAL A 71 -14.52 0.13 -10.04
N TYR A 72 -15.52 -0.73 -9.84
CA TYR A 72 -16.58 -0.92 -10.83
C TYR A 72 -17.85 -0.12 -10.53
N SER A 73 -17.83 0.72 -9.51
CA SER A 73 -19.01 1.50 -9.11
C SER A 73 -18.90 2.98 -9.51
N GLY A 74 -18.17 3.27 -10.57
CA GLY A 74 -18.01 4.65 -11.05
C GLY A 74 -17.21 5.50 -10.09
N GLY A 75 -16.16 4.94 -9.53
CA GLY A 75 -15.40 5.51 -8.44
C GLY A 75 -15.00 6.96 -8.63
N ARG A 76 -15.41 7.79 -7.70
CA ARG A 76 -15.04 9.20 -7.70
C ARG A 76 -13.55 9.46 -7.53
N HIS A 77 -12.77 8.43 -7.18
CA HIS A 77 -11.32 8.53 -7.08
C HIS A 77 -10.65 8.61 -8.44
N THR A 78 -11.40 8.41 -9.51
CA THR A 78 -10.88 8.53 -10.86
C THR A 78 -11.04 9.94 -11.42
N ARG A 79 -11.62 10.88 -10.66
CA ARG A 79 -11.91 12.23 -11.14
C ARG A 79 -11.64 13.28 -10.07
N GLY A 80 -11.22 14.44 -10.53
CA GLY A 80 -11.12 15.63 -9.72
C GLY A 80 -10.17 15.50 -8.53
N VAL A 81 -10.62 16.01 -7.40
CA VAL A 81 -9.78 16.12 -6.19
C VAL A 81 -9.30 14.76 -5.70
N GLY A 82 -10.15 13.75 -5.75
CA GLY A 82 -9.78 12.41 -5.30
C GLY A 82 -8.63 11.83 -6.12
N PHE A 83 -8.67 12.03 -7.44
CA PHE A 83 -7.60 11.56 -8.31
C PHE A 83 -6.29 12.28 -8.01
N GLU A 84 -6.33 13.59 -7.82
CA GLU A 84 -5.12 14.37 -7.54
C GLU A 84 -4.51 14.00 -6.19
N GLU A 85 -5.33 13.76 -5.17
CA GLU A 85 -4.84 13.34 -3.86
C GLU A 85 -4.18 11.98 -3.94
N ASP A 86 -4.76 11.03 -4.67
CA ASP A 86 -4.17 9.71 -4.85
C ASP A 86 -2.85 9.81 -5.60
N ALA A 87 -2.80 10.64 -6.64
CA ALA A 87 -1.57 10.84 -7.39
C ALA A 87 -0.47 11.40 -6.50
N HIS A 88 -0.80 12.38 -5.67
CA HIS A 88 0.18 12.96 -4.74
C HIS A 88 0.67 11.93 -3.74
N LYS A 89 -0.25 11.18 -3.13
CA LYS A 89 0.10 10.11 -2.19
C LYS A 89 1.09 9.12 -2.80
N TYR A 90 0.78 8.64 -4.00
CA TYR A 90 1.60 7.60 -4.63
C TYR A 90 2.92 8.15 -5.16
N ASN A 91 2.96 9.40 -5.59
CA ASN A 91 4.21 10.04 -5.97
C ASN A 91 5.15 10.15 -4.77
N VAL A 92 4.63 10.59 -3.63
CA VAL A 92 5.43 10.65 -2.39
C VAL A 92 5.91 9.27 -1.99
N LEU A 93 5.04 8.27 -2.08
CA LEU A 93 5.40 6.89 -1.75
C LEU A 93 6.56 6.41 -2.60
N THR A 94 6.50 6.68 -3.90
CA THR A 94 7.57 6.33 -4.83
C THR A 94 8.88 7.05 -4.49
N LEU A 95 8.79 8.34 -4.20
CA LEU A 95 9.98 9.11 -3.84
C LEU A 95 10.63 8.62 -2.55
N LEU A 96 9.84 8.06 -1.66
CA LEU A 96 10.35 7.46 -0.42
C LEU A 96 10.91 6.06 -0.62
N GLY A 97 10.92 5.57 -1.85
CA GLY A 97 11.54 4.31 -2.20
C GLY A 97 10.66 3.08 -2.07
N TRP A 98 9.37 3.26 -1.96
CA TRP A 98 8.45 2.15 -1.82
C TRP A 98 8.05 1.54 -3.15
N ARG A 99 7.84 0.22 -3.16
CA ARG A 99 7.18 -0.50 -4.26
C ARG A 99 5.72 -0.63 -3.89
N LEU A 100 4.83 -0.43 -4.85
CA LEU A 100 3.39 -0.46 -4.60
C LEU A 100 2.72 -1.51 -5.45
N LEU A 101 1.92 -2.36 -4.80
CA LEU A 101 1.01 -3.28 -5.47
C LEU A 101 -0.43 -2.85 -5.15
N ARG A 102 -1.26 -2.78 -6.17
CA ARG A 102 -2.66 -2.38 -6.03
C ARG A 102 -3.53 -3.50 -6.56
N PHE A 103 -4.51 -3.93 -5.77
CA PHE A 103 -5.33 -5.08 -6.13
C PHE A 103 -6.81 -4.77 -6.09
N THR A 104 -7.49 -5.20 -7.14
CA THR A 104 -8.96 -5.18 -7.18
C THR A 104 -9.49 -6.41 -6.45
N GLY A 105 -10.81 -6.43 -6.20
CA GLY A 105 -11.44 -7.61 -5.60
C GLY A 105 -11.23 -8.86 -6.42
N ARG A 106 -11.27 -8.73 -7.76
CA ARG A 106 -11.03 -9.87 -8.65
C ARG A 106 -9.64 -10.44 -8.49
N ALA A 107 -8.62 -9.58 -8.38
CA ALA A 107 -7.25 -10.03 -8.17
C ALA A 107 -7.09 -10.75 -6.84
N ILE A 108 -7.77 -10.29 -5.81
CA ILE A 108 -7.74 -10.94 -4.49
C ILE A 108 -8.41 -12.31 -4.56
N GLN A 109 -9.61 -12.37 -5.11
CA GLN A 109 -10.39 -13.60 -5.15
C GLN A 109 -9.79 -14.67 -6.03
N SER A 110 -9.10 -14.27 -7.09
CA SER A 110 -8.47 -15.23 -8.02
C SER A 110 -7.14 -15.77 -7.50
N GLY A 111 -6.59 -15.20 -6.45
CA GLY A 111 -5.29 -15.59 -5.93
C GLY A 111 -4.11 -14.84 -6.55
N VAL A 112 -4.37 -14.01 -7.56
CA VAL A 112 -3.31 -13.23 -8.21
C VAL A 112 -2.66 -12.26 -7.23
N ALA A 113 -3.45 -11.66 -6.35
CA ALA A 113 -2.92 -10.73 -5.36
C ALA A 113 -1.90 -11.40 -4.44
N LEU A 114 -2.28 -12.55 -3.89
CA LEU A 114 -1.37 -13.29 -2.98
C LEU A 114 -0.10 -13.71 -3.71
N GLN A 115 -0.24 -14.19 -4.92
CA GLN A 115 0.90 -14.62 -5.72
C GLN A 115 1.86 -13.45 -5.99
N SER A 116 1.31 -12.29 -6.31
CA SER A 116 2.12 -11.08 -6.53
C SER A 116 2.86 -10.65 -5.28
N ILE A 117 2.21 -10.74 -4.13
CA ILE A 117 2.84 -10.42 -2.84
C ILE A 117 4.00 -11.38 -2.56
N GLU A 118 3.78 -12.69 -2.79
CA GLU A 118 4.84 -13.68 -2.59
C GLU A 118 6.08 -13.37 -3.44
N VAL A 119 5.87 -13.05 -4.72
CA VAL A 119 6.95 -12.69 -5.60
C VAL A 119 7.68 -11.45 -5.09
N ALA A 120 6.93 -10.41 -4.73
CA ALA A 120 7.52 -9.16 -4.26
C ALA A 120 8.32 -9.35 -2.97
N LEU A 121 7.85 -10.19 -2.05
CA LEU A 121 8.53 -10.43 -0.80
C LEU A 121 9.84 -11.22 -0.96
N GLN A 122 9.93 -12.03 -2.01
CA GLN A 122 11.15 -12.79 -2.32
C GLN A 122 12.19 -11.96 -3.06
N MET A 123 11.77 -10.87 -3.70
CA MET A 123 12.68 -10.00 -4.43
C MET A 123 13.42 -9.09 -3.46
N LYS A 124 14.71 -8.90 -3.70
CA LYS A 124 15.41 -7.81 -3.05
C LYS A 124 14.91 -6.51 -3.66
N TRP A 125 14.80 -5.50 -2.85
CA TRP A 125 14.17 -4.25 -3.32
C TRP A 125 14.95 -3.58 -4.46
N GLU A 126 16.24 -3.92 -4.65
CA GLU A 126 17.02 -3.42 -5.80
C GLU A 126 16.80 -4.25 -7.07
N GLN A 127 16.13 -5.37 -6.98
CA GLN A 127 15.95 -6.26 -8.13
C GLN A 127 14.78 -5.84 -8.98
N THR A 128 14.94 -6.02 -10.28
CA THR A 128 13.84 -5.88 -11.23
C THR A 128 13.27 -7.27 -11.51
N TRP A 129 11.97 -7.36 -11.57
CA TRP A 129 11.31 -8.60 -11.92
C TRP A 129 11.62 -8.95 -13.38
N VAL A 130 12.24 -10.11 -13.58
CA VAL A 130 12.52 -10.60 -14.93
C VAL A 130 11.43 -11.57 -15.33
N ILE A 131 10.77 -11.25 -16.43
CA ILE A 131 9.70 -12.10 -16.95
C ILE A 131 10.35 -13.22 -17.77
N THR A 132 10.11 -14.45 -17.33
CA THR A 132 10.59 -15.64 -18.07
C THR A 132 9.42 -16.28 -18.78
N ALA A 133 9.60 -16.58 -20.04
CA ALA A 133 8.56 -17.21 -20.85
C ALA A 133 8.40 -18.68 -20.48
#